data_9df65e3134275dd21a53fe59cd2156ef
#
_entry.id   9df65e3134275dd21a53fe59cd2156ef
#
_cell.length_a   1.000
_cell.length_b   1.000
_cell.length_c   1.000
_cell.angle_alpha   90.00
_cell.angle_beta   90.00
_cell.angle_gamma   90.00
#
_symmetry.space_group_name_H-M   'P 1'
#
loop_
_entity.id
_entity.type
_entity.pdbx_description
1 polymer ?
#
loop_
_entity_poly.entity_id
_entity_poly.type
_entity_poly.pdbx_seq_one_letter_code
_entity_poly.pdbx_strand_id
1 'polypeptide(L)'
;GIIGLLNFINIYTVIMSKRSREFGVKKVFGAGRTDIFLQIYAENILLTGLALLLCWALIEITRFFFFHELYIPTTTDSGFDRKVSAIVLLGLPLLTTVYPFLKYTCSRPVNSIRELASSRFSTRSRMILLCFQYVVTIFIITVSLFFVRQLEYMLCADLGFRSHDVITCRMYVDKLGLYKTTKEEGLDEGKRQYISNALVNKRMSESTLFEHWSRGNDLLFTDFRFDSFALNRAENGFHPALSAHLTTHSMAIYDFQLVEGRLWNDSIDEAFTKNSFKVIINETAKRVYGIKDITKDKLQPEEPHYASSSLPDFYNPPCEIVGVIKDFNVRHLSQSIQPVVIYYHDASIGGIYTVTASYKHENKAKVIDFLRRLYEESTGRTDFEYTLIEDELQKMYREDRQVVNIYTLFAGIAIFISSLGLLSISLFDIRQRYREIGLRKVNGAQAKDIYPLLIKKYLSVMGVATLLSIPLSWIAITLYLQDFAHKAPLTFDLFAVAVAITTAISLLTIIGQISKAANINPASIMKNE
;
A
#
# COMPACT_ATOMS: atom_id res chain seq x y z
N GLY A 1 -7.41 -16.70 -5.01
CA GLY A 1 -8.29 -17.86 -4.82
C GLY A 1 -9.32 -18.03 -5.93
N ILE A 2 -10.28 -17.07 -6.10
CA ILE A 2 -11.44 -17.21 -7.02
C ILE A 2 -11.01 -17.45 -8.48
N ILE A 3 -10.06 -16.69 -9.01
CA ILE A 3 -9.56 -16.84 -10.40
C ILE A 3 -8.98 -18.26 -10.60
N GLY A 4 -8.17 -18.73 -9.66
CA GLY A 4 -7.59 -20.07 -9.72
C GLY A 4 -8.66 -21.18 -9.68
N LEU A 5 -9.67 -21.03 -8.81
CA LEU A 5 -10.81 -21.95 -8.74
C LEU A 5 -11.59 -22.00 -10.06
N LEU A 6 -11.92 -20.85 -10.63
CA LEU A 6 -12.63 -20.76 -11.91
C LEU A 6 -11.82 -21.37 -13.06
N ASN A 7 -10.52 -21.09 -13.08
CA ASN A 7 -9.61 -21.67 -14.06
C ASN A 7 -9.55 -23.20 -13.93
N PHE A 8 -9.41 -23.72 -12.72
CA PHE A 8 -9.41 -25.16 -12.46
C PHE A 8 -10.74 -25.79 -12.89
N ILE A 9 -11.89 -25.22 -12.54
CA ILE A 9 -13.22 -25.69 -12.99
C ILE A 9 -13.31 -25.71 -14.51
N ASN A 10 -12.81 -24.68 -15.20
CA ASN A 10 -12.80 -24.62 -16.66
C ASN A 10 -11.97 -25.76 -17.28
N ILE A 11 -10.72 -25.91 -16.83
CA ILE A 11 -9.81 -26.95 -17.32
C ILE A 11 -10.39 -28.35 -17.01
N TYR A 12 -10.84 -28.54 -15.78
CA TYR A 12 -11.35 -29.82 -15.33
C TYR A 12 -12.64 -30.22 -16.07
N THR A 13 -13.52 -29.25 -16.37
CA THR A 13 -14.70 -29.49 -17.20
C THR A 13 -14.33 -29.97 -18.61
N VAL A 14 -13.24 -29.44 -19.19
CA VAL A 14 -12.73 -29.91 -20.49
C VAL A 14 -12.19 -31.33 -20.40
N ILE A 15 -11.45 -31.68 -19.36
CA ILE A 15 -10.92 -33.02 -19.14
C ILE A 15 -12.08 -34.01 -18.95
N MET A 16 -13.06 -33.70 -18.13
CA MET A 16 -14.21 -34.54 -17.86
C MET A 16 -15.10 -34.76 -19.09
N SER A 17 -15.21 -33.77 -19.97
CA SER A 17 -15.95 -33.97 -21.23
C SER A 17 -15.33 -35.03 -22.14
N LYS A 18 -14.00 -35.16 -22.13
CA LYS A 18 -13.30 -36.26 -22.87
C LYS A 18 -13.47 -37.62 -22.21
N ARG A 19 -13.57 -37.66 -20.88
CA ARG A 19 -13.75 -38.89 -20.09
C ARG A 19 -15.21 -39.30 -19.96
N SER A 20 -16.17 -38.57 -20.54
CA SER A 20 -17.61 -38.88 -20.45
C SER A 20 -17.93 -40.30 -21.01
N ARG A 21 -17.21 -40.72 -22.07
CA ARG A 21 -17.33 -42.09 -22.64
C ARG A 21 -16.83 -43.16 -21.66
N GLU A 22 -15.71 -42.91 -20.96
CA GLU A 22 -15.19 -43.80 -19.91
C GLU A 22 -16.23 -44.01 -18.81
N PHE A 23 -16.85 -42.92 -18.32
CA PHE A 23 -17.90 -43.00 -17.30
C PHE A 23 -19.18 -43.68 -17.81
N GLY A 24 -19.51 -43.51 -19.08
CA GLY A 24 -20.61 -44.20 -19.73
C GLY A 24 -20.39 -45.72 -19.73
N VAL A 25 -19.20 -46.17 -20.11
CA VAL A 25 -18.81 -47.57 -20.09
C VAL A 25 -18.83 -48.16 -18.67
N LYS A 26 -18.24 -47.45 -17.69
CA LYS A 26 -18.27 -47.90 -16.28
C LYS A 26 -19.68 -48.09 -15.74
N LYS A 27 -20.61 -47.21 -16.09
CA LYS A 27 -22.03 -47.36 -15.72
C LYS A 27 -22.69 -48.59 -16.33
N VAL A 28 -22.38 -48.92 -17.59
CA VAL A 28 -22.87 -50.11 -18.24
C VAL A 28 -22.38 -51.39 -17.53
N PHE A 29 -21.15 -51.35 -16.98
CA PHE A 29 -20.57 -52.40 -16.16
C PHE A 29 -20.98 -52.36 -14.69
N GLY A 30 -21.96 -51.54 -14.30
CA GLY A 30 -22.57 -51.54 -12.97
C GLY A 30 -21.97 -50.54 -11.96
N ALA A 31 -21.07 -49.65 -12.36
CA ALA A 31 -20.54 -48.62 -11.45
C ALA A 31 -21.65 -47.64 -11.00
N GLY A 32 -21.80 -47.53 -9.69
CA GLY A 32 -22.73 -46.59 -9.06
C GLY A 32 -22.31 -45.11 -9.24
N ARG A 33 -23.26 -44.20 -8.98
CA ARG A 33 -22.96 -42.75 -9.03
C ARG A 33 -21.96 -42.35 -7.96
N THR A 34 -22.04 -42.97 -6.79
CA THR A 34 -21.14 -42.76 -5.65
C THR A 34 -19.71 -43.18 -5.96
N ASP A 35 -19.55 -44.32 -6.65
CA ASP A 35 -18.21 -44.81 -7.00
C ASP A 35 -17.48 -43.86 -7.96
N ILE A 36 -18.21 -43.36 -8.95
CA ILE A 36 -17.66 -42.37 -9.89
C ILE A 36 -17.37 -41.04 -9.19
N PHE A 37 -18.23 -40.59 -8.26
CA PHE A 37 -17.99 -39.40 -7.48
C PHE A 37 -16.74 -39.53 -6.62
N LEU A 38 -16.61 -40.61 -5.86
CA LEU A 38 -15.47 -40.88 -5.00
C LEU A 38 -14.17 -40.98 -5.79
N GLN A 39 -14.20 -41.61 -6.97
CA GLN A 39 -13.04 -41.66 -7.85
C GLN A 39 -12.60 -40.27 -8.29
N ILE A 40 -13.51 -39.43 -8.78
CA ILE A 40 -13.22 -38.07 -9.23
C ILE A 40 -12.72 -37.21 -8.06
N TYR A 41 -13.34 -37.34 -6.90
CA TYR A 41 -12.97 -36.63 -5.69
C TYR A 41 -11.57 -37.02 -5.19
N ALA A 42 -11.25 -38.31 -5.16
CA ALA A 42 -9.92 -38.82 -4.78
C ALA A 42 -8.82 -38.32 -5.75
N GLU A 43 -9.08 -38.34 -7.07
CA GLU A 43 -8.15 -37.76 -8.06
C GLU A 43 -7.89 -36.27 -7.79
N ASN A 44 -8.94 -35.51 -7.46
CA ASN A 44 -8.82 -34.07 -7.15
C ASN A 44 -8.10 -33.82 -5.82
N ILE A 45 -8.31 -34.64 -4.79
CA ILE A 45 -7.56 -34.55 -3.53
C ILE A 45 -6.07 -34.74 -3.76
N LEU A 46 -5.69 -35.77 -4.54
CA LEU A 46 -4.28 -36.03 -4.85
C LEU A 46 -3.63 -34.85 -5.59
N LEU A 47 -4.31 -34.29 -6.60
CA LEU A 47 -3.82 -33.11 -7.33
C LEU A 47 -3.71 -31.88 -6.42
N THR A 48 -4.71 -31.64 -5.56
CA THR A 48 -4.70 -30.53 -4.62
C THR A 48 -3.61 -30.70 -3.55
N GLY A 49 -3.40 -31.93 -3.06
CA GLY A 49 -2.33 -32.24 -2.12
C GLY A 49 -0.95 -31.97 -2.71
N LEU A 50 -0.72 -32.42 -3.95
CA LEU A 50 0.54 -32.10 -4.65
C LEU A 50 0.71 -30.61 -4.87
N ALA A 51 -0.35 -29.89 -5.25
CA ALA A 51 -0.32 -28.44 -5.42
C ALA A 51 -0.03 -27.72 -4.10
N LEU A 52 -0.58 -28.18 -2.97
CA LEU A 52 -0.28 -27.63 -1.65
C LEU A 52 1.17 -27.87 -1.24
N LEU A 53 1.72 -29.05 -1.48
CA LEU A 53 3.14 -29.34 -1.23
C LEU A 53 4.05 -28.41 -2.03
N LEU A 54 3.75 -28.22 -3.32
CA LEU A 54 4.48 -27.28 -4.17
C LEU A 54 4.32 -25.84 -3.70
N CYS A 55 3.12 -25.45 -3.24
CA CYS A 55 2.87 -24.12 -2.68
C CYS A 55 3.70 -23.88 -1.42
N TRP A 56 3.74 -24.83 -0.49
CA TRP A 56 4.58 -24.77 0.71
C TRP A 56 6.06 -24.66 0.36
N ALA A 57 6.54 -25.45 -0.59
CA ALA A 57 7.92 -25.39 -1.06
C ALA A 57 8.25 -24.01 -1.68
N LEU A 58 7.35 -23.47 -2.50
CA LEU A 58 7.50 -22.13 -3.08
C LEU A 58 7.52 -21.04 -2.02
N ILE A 59 6.63 -21.08 -1.03
CA ILE A 59 6.61 -20.13 0.08
C ILE A 59 7.94 -20.16 0.82
N GLU A 60 8.49 -21.34 1.12
CA GLU A 60 9.75 -21.47 1.84
C GLU A 60 10.94 -20.97 1.01
N ILE A 61 10.98 -21.26 -0.29
CA ILE A 61 12.03 -20.75 -1.20
C ILE A 61 11.95 -19.23 -1.34
N THR A 62 10.74 -18.69 -1.47
CA THR A 62 10.53 -17.25 -1.70
C THR A 62 10.55 -16.45 -0.41
N ARG A 63 10.45 -17.10 0.75
CA ARG A 63 10.41 -16.46 2.07
C ARG A 63 11.56 -15.49 2.29
N PHE A 64 12.77 -15.90 1.95
CA PHE A 64 13.98 -15.06 2.09
C PHE A 64 13.92 -13.80 1.21
N PHE A 65 13.43 -13.91 -0.04
CA PHE A 65 13.36 -12.79 -0.98
C PHE A 65 12.18 -11.85 -0.73
N PHE A 66 10.98 -12.41 -0.56
CA PHE A 66 9.76 -11.62 -0.50
C PHE A 66 9.50 -11.00 0.88
N PHE A 67 9.90 -11.67 1.96
CA PHE A 67 9.67 -11.13 3.30
C PHE A 67 10.57 -9.93 3.61
N HIS A 68 11.77 -9.91 3.07
CA HIS A 68 12.69 -8.78 3.24
C HIS A 68 12.26 -7.56 2.42
N GLU A 69 11.81 -7.77 1.19
CA GLU A 69 11.41 -6.71 0.25
C GLU A 69 9.95 -6.26 0.46
N LEU A 70 9.05 -7.18 0.74
CA LEU A 70 7.61 -6.87 0.89
C LEU A 70 7.21 -6.54 2.33
N TYR A 71 8.13 -6.65 3.29
CA TYR A 71 7.87 -6.39 4.72
C TYR A 71 6.69 -7.17 5.31
N ILE A 72 6.38 -8.35 4.77
CA ILE A 72 5.31 -9.20 5.30
C ILE A 72 5.77 -9.78 6.65
N PRO A 73 4.99 -9.69 7.73
CA PRO A 73 5.39 -10.21 9.04
C PRO A 73 5.72 -11.70 8.95
N THR A 74 6.90 -12.09 9.45
CA THR A 74 7.39 -13.47 9.42
C THR A 74 6.78 -14.38 10.47
N THR A 75 5.91 -13.87 11.33
CA THR A 75 5.20 -14.64 12.34
C THR A 75 4.13 -15.49 11.68
N THR A 76 4.51 -16.68 11.22
CA THR A 76 3.56 -17.67 10.72
C THR A 76 2.95 -18.41 11.92
N ASP A 77 1.65 -18.24 12.13
CA ASP A 77 0.91 -19.14 13.01
C ASP A 77 0.74 -20.49 12.31
N SER A 78 1.64 -21.42 12.66
CA SER A 78 1.62 -22.78 12.07
C SER A 78 0.30 -23.53 12.32
N GLY A 79 -0.45 -23.11 13.34
CA GLY A 79 -1.77 -23.66 13.63
C GLY A 79 -2.83 -23.18 12.64
N PHE A 80 -2.82 -21.89 12.32
CA PHE A 80 -3.70 -21.26 11.33
C PHE A 80 -3.41 -21.83 9.93
N ASP A 81 -2.14 -21.87 9.53
CA ASP A 81 -1.73 -22.34 8.21
C ASP A 81 -2.11 -23.80 7.96
N ARG A 82 -1.99 -24.68 8.98
CA ARG A 82 -2.45 -26.08 8.89
C ARG A 82 -3.96 -26.18 8.73
N LYS A 83 -4.74 -25.37 9.47
CA LYS A 83 -6.21 -25.34 9.34
C LYS A 83 -6.64 -24.89 7.96
N VAL A 84 -6.05 -23.82 7.44
CA VAL A 84 -6.32 -23.32 6.07
C VAL A 84 -5.95 -24.37 5.04
N SER A 85 -4.78 -25.00 5.15
CA SER A 85 -4.35 -26.07 4.23
C SER A 85 -5.31 -27.27 4.26
N ALA A 86 -5.80 -27.67 5.42
CA ALA A 86 -6.78 -28.75 5.55
C ALA A 86 -8.12 -28.37 4.91
N ILE A 87 -8.60 -27.15 5.13
CA ILE A 87 -9.84 -26.64 4.50
C ILE A 87 -9.70 -26.62 2.97
N VAL A 88 -8.56 -26.16 2.46
CA VAL A 88 -8.28 -26.15 1.02
C VAL A 88 -8.18 -27.55 0.46
N LEU A 89 -7.49 -28.48 1.15
CA LEU A 89 -7.30 -29.86 0.71
C LEU A 89 -8.62 -30.63 0.57
N LEU A 90 -9.59 -30.36 1.44
CA LEU A 90 -10.89 -31.06 1.42
C LEU A 90 -11.96 -30.27 0.66
N GLY A 91 -12.02 -28.97 0.86
CA GLY A 91 -13.08 -28.11 0.33
C GLY A 91 -12.93 -27.81 -1.16
N LEU A 92 -11.71 -27.51 -1.62
CA LEU A 92 -11.48 -27.17 -3.02
C LEU A 92 -11.76 -28.37 -3.96
N PRO A 93 -11.30 -29.61 -3.68
CA PRO A 93 -11.68 -30.80 -4.47
C PRO A 93 -13.18 -31.04 -4.48
N LEU A 94 -13.87 -30.80 -3.36
CA LEU A 94 -15.33 -30.97 -3.31
C LEU A 94 -16.03 -30.01 -4.28
N LEU A 95 -15.72 -28.72 -4.21
CA LEU A 95 -16.29 -27.69 -5.09
C LEU A 95 -16.01 -27.97 -6.57
N THR A 96 -14.79 -28.41 -6.89
CA THR A 96 -14.36 -28.65 -8.27
C THR A 96 -14.90 -29.98 -8.82
N THR A 97 -15.25 -30.96 -7.98
CA THR A 97 -15.84 -32.22 -8.38
C THR A 97 -17.34 -32.12 -8.62
N VAL A 98 -18.07 -31.37 -7.79
CA VAL A 98 -19.56 -31.31 -7.85
C VAL A 98 -20.06 -30.85 -9.22
N TYR A 99 -19.52 -29.78 -9.78
CA TYR A 99 -19.99 -29.24 -11.06
C TYR A 99 -19.81 -30.22 -12.25
N PRO A 100 -18.62 -30.78 -12.52
CA PRO A 100 -18.45 -31.74 -13.58
C PRO A 100 -19.24 -33.06 -13.33
N PHE A 101 -19.32 -33.50 -12.08
CA PHE A 101 -20.07 -34.67 -11.70
C PHE A 101 -21.57 -34.53 -12.05
N LEU A 102 -22.20 -33.43 -11.61
CA LEU A 102 -23.61 -33.17 -11.92
C LEU A 102 -23.84 -33.10 -13.43
N LYS A 103 -22.94 -32.43 -14.16
CA LYS A 103 -23.08 -32.24 -15.59
C LYS A 103 -22.90 -33.51 -16.43
N TYR A 104 -21.88 -34.32 -16.14
CA TYR A 104 -21.50 -35.45 -17.00
C TYR A 104 -21.93 -36.80 -16.45
N THR A 105 -22.11 -36.94 -15.14
CA THR A 105 -22.41 -38.20 -14.51
C THR A 105 -23.90 -38.41 -14.27
N CYS A 106 -24.67 -37.32 -14.09
CA CYS A 106 -26.12 -37.45 -13.92
C CYS A 106 -26.90 -37.55 -15.25
N SER A 107 -26.24 -37.43 -16.41
CA SER A 107 -26.85 -37.63 -17.73
C SER A 107 -27.11 -39.13 -18.00
N ARG A 108 -28.12 -39.44 -18.84
CA ARG A 108 -28.45 -40.82 -19.24
C ARG A 108 -27.29 -41.44 -20.04
N PRO A 109 -26.92 -42.75 -19.84
CA PRO A 109 -25.78 -43.39 -20.50
C PRO A 109 -25.81 -43.29 -22.04
N VAL A 110 -27.00 -43.42 -22.63
CA VAL A 110 -27.20 -43.33 -24.10
C VAL A 110 -26.83 -41.93 -24.62
N ASN A 111 -27.13 -40.87 -23.87
CA ASN A 111 -26.77 -39.54 -24.26
C ASN A 111 -25.26 -39.28 -24.12
N SER A 112 -24.59 -39.87 -23.12
CA SER A 112 -23.15 -39.76 -22.93
C SER A 112 -22.32 -40.39 -24.06
N ILE A 113 -22.86 -41.44 -24.70
CA ILE A 113 -22.21 -42.10 -25.86
C ILE A 113 -22.51 -41.34 -27.16
N ARG A 114 -23.70 -40.72 -27.28
CA ARG A 114 -24.17 -40.01 -28.47
C ARG A 114 -23.79 -38.52 -28.51
N GLU A 115 -23.45 -37.91 -27.37
CA GLU A 115 -23.27 -36.46 -27.14
C GLU A 115 -21.98 -35.85 -27.71
N LEU A 116 -21.26 -36.52 -28.58
CA LEU A 116 -20.25 -35.88 -29.43
C LEU A 116 -20.85 -34.78 -30.33
N ALA A 117 -22.19 -34.68 -30.44
CA ALA A 117 -22.89 -33.72 -31.30
C ALA A 117 -23.49 -32.49 -30.60
N SER A 118 -23.67 -32.43 -29.25
CA SER A 118 -24.33 -31.28 -28.60
C SER A 118 -23.39 -30.33 -27.89
N SER A 119 -22.33 -29.87 -28.59
CA SER A 119 -21.26 -29.02 -28.05
C SER A 119 -21.66 -27.59 -27.73
N ARG A 120 -22.83 -27.09 -28.19
CA ARG A 120 -23.24 -25.68 -28.07
C ARG A 120 -23.48 -25.24 -26.61
N PHE A 121 -24.07 -26.07 -25.77
CA PHE A 121 -24.36 -25.73 -24.38
C PHE A 121 -23.09 -25.65 -23.51
N SER A 122 -22.16 -26.56 -23.77
CA SER A 122 -20.83 -26.57 -23.10
C SER A 122 -20.00 -25.33 -23.39
N THR A 123 -20.14 -24.73 -24.57
CA THR A 123 -19.38 -23.54 -24.98
C THR A 123 -19.86 -22.27 -24.26
N ARG A 124 -21.18 -22.11 -24.08
CA ARG A 124 -21.76 -20.92 -23.39
C ARG A 124 -21.33 -20.86 -21.92
N SER A 125 -21.42 -21.97 -21.19
CA SER A 125 -21.03 -22.04 -19.79
C SER A 125 -19.56 -21.63 -19.58
N ARG A 126 -18.66 -22.12 -20.44
CA ARG A 126 -17.22 -21.76 -20.38
C ARG A 126 -16.96 -20.30 -20.70
N MET A 127 -17.72 -19.71 -21.64
CA MET A 127 -17.59 -18.28 -21.94
C MET A 127 -18.06 -17.39 -20.80
N ILE A 128 -19.09 -17.81 -20.06
CA ILE A 128 -19.55 -17.10 -18.86
C ILE A 128 -18.46 -17.15 -17.77
N LEU A 129 -17.87 -18.32 -17.53
CA LEU A 129 -16.77 -18.44 -16.58
C LEU A 129 -15.53 -17.62 -16.99
N LEU A 130 -15.21 -17.61 -18.29
CA LEU A 130 -14.14 -16.77 -18.83
C LEU A 130 -14.45 -15.28 -18.68
N CYS A 131 -15.68 -14.86 -18.95
CA CYS A 131 -16.12 -13.49 -18.74
C CYS A 131 -15.93 -13.06 -17.28
N PHE A 132 -16.41 -13.89 -16.34
CA PHE A 132 -16.22 -13.62 -14.92
C PHE A 132 -14.74 -13.55 -14.53
N GLN A 133 -13.91 -14.44 -15.06
CA GLN A 133 -12.47 -14.43 -14.86
C GLN A 133 -11.83 -13.11 -15.35
N TYR A 134 -12.21 -12.63 -16.54
CA TYR A 134 -11.76 -11.34 -17.05
C TYR A 134 -12.23 -10.17 -16.18
N VAL A 135 -13.48 -10.20 -15.70
CA VAL A 135 -13.99 -9.15 -14.79
C VAL A 135 -13.10 -9.04 -13.55
N VAL A 136 -12.83 -10.18 -12.90
CA VAL A 136 -11.99 -10.20 -11.68
C VAL A 136 -10.55 -9.78 -11.99
N THR A 137 -10.00 -10.20 -13.14
CA THR A 137 -8.63 -9.85 -13.52
C THR A 137 -8.49 -8.35 -13.80
N ILE A 138 -9.38 -7.77 -14.60
CA ILE A 138 -9.38 -6.33 -14.90
C ILE A 138 -9.61 -5.54 -13.61
N PHE A 139 -10.51 -5.98 -12.75
CA PHE A 139 -10.77 -5.38 -11.44
C PHE A 139 -9.49 -5.30 -10.58
N ILE A 140 -8.79 -6.43 -10.40
CA ILE A 140 -7.57 -6.49 -9.58
C ILE A 140 -6.47 -5.62 -10.18
N ILE A 141 -6.28 -5.62 -11.50
CA ILE A 141 -5.28 -4.78 -12.17
C ILE A 141 -5.62 -3.30 -11.96
N THR A 142 -6.88 -2.91 -12.16
CA THR A 142 -7.32 -1.53 -12.00
C THR A 142 -7.10 -1.04 -10.57
N VAL A 143 -7.49 -1.83 -9.56
CA VAL A 143 -7.30 -1.50 -8.14
C VAL A 143 -5.81 -1.43 -7.80
N SER A 144 -4.99 -2.35 -8.30
CA SER A 144 -3.54 -2.34 -8.09
C SER A 144 -2.88 -1.08 -8.68
N LEU A 145 -3.21 -0.73 -9.92
CA LEU A 145 -2.71 0.50 -10.56
C LEU A 145 -3.16 1.75 -9.81
N PHE A 146 -4.38 1.74 -9.28
CA PHE A 146 -4.88 2.85 -8.47
C PHE A 146 -4.09 3.00 -7.16
N PHE A 147 -3.78 1.91 -6.46
CA PHE A 147 -2.99 1.98 -5.23
C PHE A 147 -1.57 2.49 -5.48
N VAL A 148 -0.92 2.09 -6.59
CA VAL A 148 0.37 2.66 -7.00
C VAL A 148 0.23 4.18 -7.18
N ARG A 149 -0.78 4.61 -7.92
CA ARG A 149 -1.02 6.04 -8.18
C ARG A 149 -1.35 6.84 -6.93
N GLN A 150 -2.16 6.28 -6.02
CA GLN A 150 -2.48 6.92 -4.73
C GLN A 150 -1.24 7.10 -3.87
N LEU A 151 -0.39 6.08 -3.80
CA LEU A 151 0.88 6.17 -3.08
C LEU A 151 1.83 7.22 -3.68
N GLU A 152 2.01 7.21 -5.01
CA GLU A 152 2.80 8.24 -5.71
C GLU A 152 2.25 9.64 -5.46
N TYR A 153 0.93 9.81 -5.52
CA TYR A 153 0.27 11.07 -5.24
C TYR A 153 0.57 11.56 -3.81
N MET A 154 0.52 10.67 -2.81
CA MET A 154 0.85 11.03 -1.43
C MET A 154 2.34 11.33 -1.23
N LEU A 155 3.24 10.59 -1.87
CA LEU A 155 4.68 10.80 -1.75
C LEU A 155 5.17 12.08 -2.47
N CYS A 156 4.45 12.53 -3.51
CA CYS A 156 4.76 13.74 -4.27
C CYS A 156 3.96 14.96 -3.83
N ALA A 157 3.07 14.82 -2.84
CA ALA A 157 2.26 15.93 -2.35
C ALA A 157 3.12 16.99 -1.65
N ASP A 158 2.77 18.26 -1.86
CA ASP A 158 3.33 19.36 -1.08
C ASP A 158 2.85 19.26 0.37
N LEU A 159 3.77 18.99 1.27
CA LEU A 159 3.48 18.86 2.70
C LEU A 159 3.28 20.21 3.41
N GLY A 160 3.58 21.33 2.73
CA GLY A 160 3.51 22.66 3.29
C GLY A 160 4.73 23.02 4.14
N PHE A 161 5.77 22.18 4.14
CA PHE A 161 7.06 22.44 4.80
C PHE A 161 8.19 21.70 4.08
N ARG A 162 9.44 22.11 4.33
CA ARG A 162 10.64 21.48 3.77
C ARG A 162 10.90 20.13 4.43
N SER A 163 10.69 19.05 3.70
CA SER A 163 10.90 17.67 4.14
C SER A 163 12.22 17.05 3.65
N HIS A 164 12.87 17.69 2.67
CA HIS A 164 14.11 17.20 2.07
C HIS A 164 15.33 17.95 2.63
N ASP A 165 16.45 17.24 2.72
CA ASP A 165 17.73 17.80 3.16
C ASP A 165 17.68 18.40 4.59
N VAL A 166 16.91 17.76 5.47
CA VAL A 166 16.84 18.06 6.90
C VAL A 166 17.27 16.85 7.70
N ILE A 167 18.24 17.05 8.59
CA ILE A 167 18.81 16.03 9.47
C ILE A 167 18.59 16.42 10.93
N THR A 168 18.23 15.43 11.73
CA THR A 168 18.16 15.55 13.19
C THR A 168 19.05 14.49 13.82
N CYS A 169 19.82 14.86 14.83
CA CYS A 169 20.67 13.91 15.56
C CYS A 169 20.72 14.26 17.04
N ARG A 170 20.93 13.25 17.87
CA ARG A 170 21.18 13.43 19.29
C ARG A 170 22.61 13.85 19.50
N MET A 171 22.85 14.93 20.29
CA MET A 171 24.17 15.43 20.62
C MET A 171 24.54 15.22 22.09
N TYR A 172 23.61 14.71 22.89
CA TYR A 172 23.83 14.38 24.28
C TYR A 172 23.03 13.14 24.67
N VAL A 173 23.65 12.25 25.42
CA VAL A 173 23.00 11.07 26.01
C VAL A 173 23.23 11.10 27.51
N ASP A 174 22.16 11.25 28.26
CA ASP A 174 22.19 11.14 29.72
C ASP A 174 22.64 9.73 30.12
N LYS A 175 23.76 9.62 30.84
CA LYS A 175 24.29 8.33 31.28
C LYS A 175 23.53 7.74 32.47
N LEU A 176 22.80 8.55 33.22
CA LEU A 176 22.31 8.21 34.55
C LEU A 176 20.79 8.20 34.68
N GLY A 177 20.04 8.66 33.67
CA GLY A 177 18.57 8.82 33.76
C GLY A 177 18.20 9.82 34.85
N LEU A 178 17.65 10.92 34.53
CA LEU A 178 17.35 12.13 35.34
C LEU A 178 16.71 11.89 36.74
N TYR A 179 16.36 10.67 37.09
CA TYR A 179 15.58 10.34 38.30
C TYR A 179 16.35 9.59 39.40
N LYS A 180 17.67 9.34 39.23
CA LYS A 180 18.43 8.51 40.22
C LYS A 180 19.79 9.09 40.65
N THR A 181 20.07 10.36 40.42
CA THR A 181 21.37 10.95 40.75
C THR A 181 21.39 11.50 42.17
N THR A 182 22.47 11.24 42.89
CA THR A 182 22.85 12.02 44.04
C THR A 182 23.11 13.47 43.65
N LYS A 183 22.94 14.41 44.59
CA LYS A 183 23.09 15.86 44.30
C LYS A 183 24.46 16.24 43.72
N GLU A 184 25.51 15.49 44.07
CA GLU A 184 26.88 15.71 43.56
C GLU A 184 27.07 15.18 42.13
N GLU A 185 26.51 14.02 41.79
CA GLU A 185 26.57 13.46 40.45
C GLU A 185 25.77 14.32 39.45
N GLY A 186 24.65 14.89 39.86
CA GLY A 186 23.88 15.82 39.05
C GLY A 186 24.61 17.12 38.74
N LEU A 187 25.43 17.63 39.68
CA LEU A 187 26.27 18.82 39.47
C LEU A 187 27.40 18.57 38.46
N ASP A 188 27.98 17.38 38.48
CA ASP A 188 29.06 16.99 37.55
C ASP A 188 28.52 16.73 36.14
N GLU A 189 27.35 16.13 36.04
CA GLU A 189 26.63 15.92 34.78
C GLU A 189 26.21 17.25 34.14
N GLY A 190 25.66 18.17 34.93
CA GLY A 190 25.32 19.53 34.47
C GLY A 190 26.50 20.31 33.92
N LYS A 191 27.70 20.19 34.53
CA LYS A 191 28.93 20.79 34.01
C LYS A 191 29.37 20.19 32.67
N ARG A 192 29.31 18.85 32.54
CA ARG A 192 29.62 18.16 31.29
C ARG A 192 28.67 18.55 30.18
N GLN A 193 27.39 18.61 30.47
CA GLN A 193 26.37 19.07 29.53
C GLN A 193 26.63 20.52 29.08
N TYR A 194 26.97 21.40 30.01
CA TYR A 194 27.29 22.79 29.67
C TYR A 194 28.51 22.90 28.72
N ILE A 195 29.58 22.14 28.99
CA ILE A 195 30.78 22.15 28.16
C ILE A 195 30.47 21.55 26.78
N SER A 196 29.74 20.44 26.72
CA SER A 196 29.28 19.82 25.47
C SER A 196 28.43 20.79 24.65
N ASN A 197 27.48 21.47 25.29
CA ASN A 197 26.62 22.45 24.63
C ASN A 197 27.42 23.63 24.05
N ALA A 198 28.39 24.14 24.79
CA ALA A 198 29.25 25.22 24.33
C ALA A 198 30.09 24.82 23.10
N LEU A 199 30.62 23.59 23.12
CA LEU A 199 31.38 23.03 22.00
C LEU A 199 30.51 22.86 20.76
N VAL A 200 29.31 22.23 20.90
CA VAL A 200 28.37 22.03 19.80
C VAL A 200 27.95 23.36 19.20
N ASN A 201 27.56 24.34 20.02
CA ASN A 201 27.22 25.69 19.54
C ASN A 201 28.35 26.32 18.73
N LYS A 202 29.57 26.29 19.25
CA LYS A 202 30.73 26.89 18.59
C LYS A 202 30.98 26.24 17.23
N ARG A 203 31.06 24.92 17.19
CA ARG A 203 31.35 24.16 15.96
C ARG A 203 30.23 24.30 14.91
N MET A 204 28.97 24.29 15.34
CA MET A 204 27.83 24.46 14.43
C MET A 204 27.81 25.86 13.84
N SER A 205 28.07 26.91 14.66
CA SER A 205 28.10 28.31 14.20
C SER A 205 29.27 28.62 13.28
N GLU A 206 30.42 27.97 13.45
CA GLU A 206 31.58 28.11 12.58
C GLU A 206 31.46 27.37 11.25
N SER A 207 30.52 26.43 11.14
CA SER A 207 30.37 25.56 9.96
C SER A 207 29.55 26.21 8.86
N THR A 208 30.05 26.15 7.64
CA THR A 208 29.34 26.63 6.42
C THR A 208 28.58 25.50 5.70
N LEU A 209 28.49 24.32 6.30
CA LEU A 209 27.82 23.16 5.72
C LEU A 209 26.30 23.25 5.83
N PHE A 210 25.80 24.02 6.81
CA PHE A 210 24.39 24.17 7.12
C PHE A 210 23.84 25.47 6.57
N GLU A 211 22.59 25.44 6.11
CA GLU A 211 21.84 26.64 5.76
C GLU A 211 21.23 27.26 7.02
N HIS A 212 20.55 26.42 7.79
CA HIS A 212 19.98 26.75 9.09
C HIS A 212 20.18 25.58 10.04
N TRP A 213 20.32 25.85 11.32
CA TRP A 213 20.38 24.84 12.35
C TRP A 213 19.73 25.34 13.65
N SER A 214 19.19 24.40 14.40
CA SER A 214 18.54 24.66 15.69
C SER A 214 18.99 23.62 16.70
N ARG A 215 18.89 23.99 17.96
CA ARG A 215 19.08 23.10 19.10
C ARG A 215 17.74 22.94 19.81
N GLY A 216 17.40 21.73 20.18
CA GLY A 216 16.12 21.41 20.83
C GLY A 216 15.48 20.18 20.25
N ASN A 217 14.31 19.83 20.74
CA ASN A 217 13.51 18.72 20.25
C ASN A 217 12.66 19.17 19.05
N ASP A 218 13.29 19.44 17.91
CA ASP A 218 12.59 19.93 16.73
C ASP A 218 12.20 18.78 15.77
N LEU A 219 11.86 17.59 16.29
CA LEU A 219 11.36 16.48 15.48
C LEU A 219 9.88 16.69 15.15
N LEU A 220 9.61 17.22 13.96
CA LEU A 220 8.29 17.58 13.47
C LEU A 220 7.25 16.45 13.52
N PHE A 221 7.68 15.17 13.47
CA PHE A 221 6.75 14.03 13.42
C PHE A 221 6.52 13.34 14.76
N THR A 222 7.40 13.53 15.75
CA THR A 222 7.34 12.82 17.03
C THR A 222 6.90 13.70 18.19
N ASP A 223 7.07 15.00 18.09
CA ASP A 223 6.89 15.92 19.20
C ASP A 223 5.51 16.62 19.24
N PHE A 224 4.67 16.38 18.22
CA PHE A 224 3.30 16.89 18.26
C PHE A 224 2.44 16.09 19.25
N ARG A 225 1.89 16.81 20.23
CA ARG A 225 0.94 16.30 21.22
C ARG A 225 -0.48 16.72 20.84
N PHE A 226 -1.46 16.00 21.37
CA PHE A 226 -2.85 16.43 21.29
C PHE A 226 -3.19 17.23 22.53
N ASP A 227 -3.49 18.49 22.34
CA ASP A 227 -3.97 19.41 23.36
C ASP A 227 -5.32 19.98 22.93
N SER A 228 -6.06 20.58 23.88
CA SER A 228 -7.33 21.23 23.58
C SER A 228 -7.26 22.71 23.90
N PHE A 229 -7.86 23.53 23.04
CA PHE A 229 -7.88 24.98 23.19
C PHE A 229 -9.29 25.53 23.02
N ALA A 230 -9.58 26.63 23.71
CA ALA A 230 -10.79 27.43 23.54
C ALA A 230 -10.44 28.84 23.11
N LEU A 231 -11.29 29.49 22.31
CA LEU A 231 -11.11 30.87 21.89
C LEU A 231 -11.48 31.82 23.04
N ASN A 232 -10.57 32.70 23.40
CA ASN A 232 -10.71 33.81 24.38
C ASN A 232 -11.09 33.37 25.79
N ARG A 233 -11.96 32.39 25.98
CA ARG A 233 -12.43 31.83 27.26
C ARG A 233 -12.80 30.37 27.18
N ALA A 234 -12.64 29.66 28.27
CA ALA A 234 -13.01 28.24 28.35
C ALA A 234 -14.50 27.97 28.08
N GLU A 235 -15.38 28.96 28.32
CA GLU A 235 -16.82 28.88 28.06
C GLU A 235 -17.19 28.64 26.59
N ASN A 236 -16.29 28.97 25.64
CA ASN A 236 -16.52 28.77 24.20
C ASN A 236 -16.32 27.32 23.72
N GLY A 237 -16.03 26.41 24.65
CA GLY A 237 -15.77 25.01 24.36
C GLY A 237 -14.33 24.77 23.87
N PHE A 238 -13.80 23.61 24.27
CA PHE A 238 -12.46 23.20 23.88
C PHE A 238 -12.52 22.34 22.61
N HIS A 239 -11.62 22.64 21.69
CA HIS A 239 -11.43 21.85 20.48
C HIS A 239 -10.01 21.31 20.42
N PRO A 240 -9.81 20.05 19.98
CA PRO A 240 -8.49 19.44 19.91
C PRO A 240 -7.63 20.09 18.81
N ALA A 241 -6.34 20.25 19.10
CA ALA A 241 -5.31 20.66 18.18
C ALA A 241 -4.03 19.86 18.41
N LEU A 242 -3.17 19.82 17.41
CA LEU A 242 -1.79 19.38 17.58
C LEU A 242 -0.98 20.54 18.16
N SER A 243 -0.20 20.28 19.20
CA SER A 243 0.72 21.26 19.77
C SER A 243 2.16 20.78 19.70
N ALA A 244 3.08 21.71 19.51
CA ALA A 244 4.52 21.47 19.52
C ALA A 244 5.26 22.70 20.04
N HIS A 245 6.51 22.48 20.47
CA HIS A 245 7.42 23.55 20.84
C HIS A 245 8.51 23.67 19.79
N LEU A 246 8.59 24.81 19.09
CA LEU A 246 9.61 25.06 18.09
C LEU A 246 10.36 26.36 18.39
N THR A 247 11.59 26.44 17.91
CA THR A 247 12.44 27.63 18.01
C THR A 247 12.24 28.53 16.80
N THR A 248 12.74 29.74 16.86
CA THR A 248 12.79 30.66 15.71
C THR A 248 13.54 30.05 14.52
N HIS A 249 14.64 29.35 14.81
CA HIS A 249 15.45 28.69 13.78
C HIS A 249 14.73 27.52 13.10
N SER A 250 13.87 26.80 13.82
CA SER A 250 13.07 25.71 13.26
C SER A 250 12.13 26.20 12.16
N MET A 251 11.61 27.43 12.28
CA MET A 251 10.78 28.02 11.22
C MET A 251 11.54 28.16 9.90
N ALA A 252 12.83 28.52 9.97
CA ALA A 252 13.69 28.62 8.78
C ALA A 252 14.15 27.26 8.26
N ILE A 253 14.41 26.28 9.15
CA ILE A 253 14.81 24.92 8.76
C ILE A 253 13.72 24.25 7.92
N TYR A 254 12.46 24.38 8.39
CA TYR A 254 11.30 23.76 7.75
C TYR A 254 10.63 24.66 6.69
N ASP A 255 11.12 25.87 6.49
CA ASP A 255 10.62 26.85 5.51
C ASP A 255 9.11 27.07 5.61
N PHE A 256 8.61 27.25 6.84
CA PHE A 256 7.19 27.55 7.06
C PHE A 256 6.82 28.90 6.48
N GLN A 257 5.77 28.93 5.66
CA GLN A 257 5.31 30.14 5.00
C GLN A 257 4.33 30.92 5.87
N LEU A 258 4.66 32.17 6.16
CA LEU A 258 3.80 33.09 6.90
C LEU A 258 2.66 33.57 6.02
N VAL A 259 1.43 33.51 6.53
CA VAL A 259 0.21 34.03 5.88
C VAL A 259 -0.22 35.34 6.48
N GLU A 260 -0.16 35.47 7.82
CA GLU A 260 -0.61 36.66 8.56
C GLU A 260 0.22 36.87 9.82
N GLY A 261 0.39 38.12 10.24
CA GLY A 261 1.19 38.48 11.41
C GLY A 261 2.69 38.45 11.15
N ARG A 262 3.47 37.88 12.06
CA ARG A 262 4.93 37.74 11.96
C ARG A 262 5.43 36.43 12.56
N LEU A 263 6.61 36.03 12.20
CA LEU A 263 7.33 34.97 12.91
C LEU A 263 7.92 35.51 14.23
N TRP A 264 8.35 34.57 15.09
CA TRP A 264 9.01 34.95 16.34
C TRP A 264 10.35 35.68 16.09
N ASN A 265 10.73 36.47 17.06
CA ASN A 265 12.01 37.16 17.09
C ASN A 265 12.60 37.02 18.51
N ASP A 266 13.73 36.34 18.64
CA ASP A 266 14.41 36.05 19.91
C ASP A 266 14.78 37.31 20.72
N SER A 267 14.84 38.47 20.08
CA SER A 267 15.13 39.76 20.76
C SER A 267 13.90 40.44 21.38
N ILE A 268 12.69 40.02 20.97
CA ILE A 268 11.43 40.68 21.36
C ILE A 268 10.49 39.73 22.08
N ASP A 269 10.49 38.48 21.64
CA ASP A 269 9.57 37.48 22.14
C ASP A 269 10.22 36.66 23.27
N GLU A 270 9.55 36.58 24.39
CA GLU A 270 9.89 35.69 25.49
C GLU A 270 9.03 34.41 25.35
N ALA A 271 9.62 33.27 25.53
CA ALA A 271 8.92 31.97 25.45
C ALA A 271 7.77 31.88 26.47
N PHE A 272 7.98 32.52 27.61
CA PHE A 272 7.02 32.54 28.68
C PHE A 272 7.06 33.89 29.38
N THR A 273 5.93 34.58 29.39
CA THR A 273 5.69 35.75 30.24
C THR A 273 4.73 35.35 31.38
N LYS A 274 4.74 36.10 32.49
CA LYS A 274 3.78 35.86 33.57
C LYS A 274 2.31 35.92 33.14
N ASN A 275 2.01 36.44 31.93
CA ASN A 275 0.65 36.72 31.48
C ASN A 275 0.22 35.96 30.22
N SER A 276 1.16 35.43 29.41
CA SER A 276 0.81 34.79 28.16
C SER A 276 1.93 33.90 27.59
N PHE A 277 1.55 32.91 26.77
CA PHE A 277 2.46 32.21 25.85
C PHE A 277 2.39 32.84 24.47
N LYS A 278 3.52 32.86 23.76
CA LYS A 278 3.55 33.28 22.35
C LYS A 278 3.40 32.06 21.45
N VAL A 279 2.37 32.08 20.59
CA VAL A 279 2.09 30.96 19.70
C VAL A 279 1.97 31.38 18.24
N ILE A 280 2.33 30.47 17.34
CA ILE A 280 2.01 30.53 15.92
C ILE A 280 1.03 29.41 15.63
N ILE A 281 0.03 29.67 14.79
CA ILE A 281 -1.02 28.72 14.43
C ILE A 281 -1.05 28.50 12.92
N ASN A 282 -1.65 27.41 12.47
CA ASN A 282 -1.90 27.22 11.04
C ASN A 282 -3.27 27.80 10.61
N GLU A 283 -3.53 27.90 9.29
CA GLU A 283 -4.78 28.42 8.74
C GLU A 283 -5.99 27.60 9.21
N THR A 284 -5.85 26.29 9.34
CA THR A 284 -6.91 25.39 9.84
C THR A 284 -7.25 25.72 11.30
N ALA A 285 -6.29 25.99 12.17
CA ALA A 285 -6.56 26.42 13.54
C ALA A 285 -7.30 27.76 13.55
N LYS A 286 -6.87 28.73 12.74
CA LYS A 286 -7.57 30.02 12.59
C LYS A 286 -9.04 29.84 12.23
N ARG A 287 -9.32 28.94 11.29
CA ARG A 287 -10.69 28.65 10.82
C ARG A 287 -11.51 27.90 11.87
N VAL A 288 -10.96 26.84 12.49
CA VAL A 288 -11.66 25.97 13.44
C VAL A 288 -12.04 26.74 14.71
N TYR A 289 -11.11 27.57 15.24
CA TYR A 289 -11.39 28.39 16.41
C TYR A 289 -12.16 29.67 16.08
N GLY A 290 -12.37 30.00 14.79
CA GLY A 290 -13.11 31.20 14.39
C GLY A 290 -12.37 32.50 14.71
N ILE A 291 -11.03 32.50 14.70
CA ILE A 291 -10.19 33.64 14.99
C ILE A 291 -10.34 34.70 13.89
N LYS A 292 -10.78 35.90 14.26
CA LYS A 292 -11.00 37.02 13.34
C LYS A 292 -9.85 38.03 13.35
N ASP A 293 -9.30 38.29 14.52
CA ASP A 293 -8.23 39.28 14.71
C ASP A 293 -7.14 38.68 15.62
N ILE A 294 -6.01 38.31 15.04
CA ILE A 294 -4.90 37.65 15.75
C ILE A 294 -4.31 38.50 16.87
N THR A 295 -4.52 39.82 16.84
CA THR A 295 -4.00 40.73 17.86
C THR A 295 -4.88 40.81 19.10
N LYS A 296 -6.18 40.50 18.98
CA LYS A 296 -7.16 40.61 20.06
C LYS A 296 -7.60 39.22 20.59
N ASP A 297 -7.69 38.28 19.68
CA ASP A 297 -8.12 36.91 20.01
C ASP A 297 -6.97 36.15 20.66
N LYS A 298 -7.29 35.39 21.72
CA LYS A 298 -6.32 34.55 22.45
C LYS A 298 -6.85 33.15 22.56
N LEU A 299 -5.96 32.15 22.56
CA LEU A 299 -6.31 30.77 22.80
C LEU A 299 -6.07 30.42 24.27
N GLN A 300 -7.04 29.78 24.91
CA GLN A 300 -6.94 29.27 26.28
C GLN A 300 -6.69 27.75 26.21
N PRO A 301 -5.53 27.25 26.65
CA PRO A 301 -5.32 25.81 26.77
C PRO A 301 -6.19 25.22 27.88
N GLU A 302 -6.63 23.97 27.69
CA GLU A 302 -7.45 23.23 28.68
C GLU A 302 -6.60 22.79 29.87
N GLU A 303 -5.41 22.25 29.58
CA GLU A 303 -4.47 21.81 30.61
C GLU A 303 -3.26 22.75 30.72
N PRO A 304 -2.67 22.91 31.92
CA PRO A 304 -1.45 23.67 32.09
C PRO A 304 -0.29 23.07 31.31
N HIS A 305 0.28 23.83 30.43
CA HIS A 305 1.34 23.35 29.51
C HIS A 305 2.72 23.20 30.20
N TYR A 306 2.94 23.87 31.32
CA TYR A 306 4.13 23.78 32.15
C TYR A 306 3.78 23.54 33.62
N ALA A 307 4.07 22.33 34.09
CA ALA A 307 4.20 22.07 35.51
C ALA A 307 5.64 22.44 35.95
N SER A 308 5.90 23.71 36.21
CA SER A 308 7.16 24.11 36.83
C SER A 308 7.00 24.11 38.34
N SER A 309 7.94 23.51 39.07
CA SER A 309 7.98 23.49 40.55
C SER A 309 8.07 24.90 41.17
N SER A 310 8.23 25.95 40.36
CA SER A 310 8.29 27.35 40.78
C SER A 310 7.01 28.16 40.49
N LEU A 311 6.00 27.55 39.82
CA LEU A 311 4.72 28.17 39.48
C LEU A 311 3.58 27.51 40.27
N PRO A 312 2.51 28.27 40.64
CA PRO A 312 1.33 27.65 41.26
C PRO A 312 0.74 26.57 40.35
N ASP A 313 0.29 25.45 40.95
CA ASP A 313 -0.25 24.26 40.27
C ASP A 313 -1.43 24.53 39.29
N PHE A 314 -1.98 25.73 39.28
CA PHE A 314 -3.13 26.13 38.46
C PHE A 314 -2.84 27.29 37.50
N TYR A 315 -1.55 27.55 37.19
CA TYR A 315 -1.22 28.68 36.31
C TYR A 315 -1.28 28.24 34.85
N ASN A 316 -2.34 28.62 34.17
CA ASN A 316 -2.59 28.33 32.76
C ASN A 316 -2.89 29.63 31.98
N PRO A 317 -1.85 30.43 31.61
CA PRO A 317 -2.06 31.66 30.93
C PRO A 317 -2.54 31.47 29.49
N PRO A 318 -3.29 32.45 28.95
CA PRO A 318 -3.73 32.41 27.56
C PRO A 318 -2.55 32.48 26.58
N CYS A 319 -2.75 31.96 25.39
CA CYS A 319 -1.81 32.03 24.29
C CYS A 319 -2.10 33.23 23.40
N GLU A 320 -1.11 34.10 23.21
CA GLU A 320 -1.15 35.21 22.28
C GLU A 320 -0.66 34.77 20.90
N ILE A 321 -1.50 34.97 19.89
CA ILE A 321 -1.20 34.57 18.53
C ILE A 321 -0.29 35.63 17.88
N VAL A 322 0.94 35.23 17.53
CA VAL A 322 1.93 36.12 16.90
C VAL A 322 1.80 36.07 15.38
N GLY A 323 1.48 34.92 14.83
CA GLY A 323 1.33 34.72 13.40
C GLY A 323 0.53 33.52 13.03
N VAL A 324 0.13 33.50 11.77
CA VAL A 324 -0.54 32.36 11.11
C VAL A 324 0.33 31.89 9.96
N ILE A 325 0.65 30.62 9.94
CA ILE A 325 1.39 29.97 8.86
C ILE A 325 0.45 29.16 7.97
N LYS A 326 0.87 28.91 6.73
CA LYS A 326 0.17 28.07 5.79
C LYS A 326 -0.07 26.67 6.39
N ASP A 327 -1.17 26.06 6.01
CA ASP A 327 -1.48 24.69 6.40
C ASP A 327 -0.38 23.71 5.97
N PHE A 328 -0.03 22.78 6.83
CA PHE A 328 1.00 21.78 6.59
C PHE A 328 0.62 20.42 7.19
N ASN A 329 1.20 19.35 6.66
CA ASN A 329 0.86 17.98 7.01
C ASN A 329 1.99 17.30 7.79
N VAL A 330 1.81 17.12 9.10
CA VAL A 330 2.72 16.36 9.97
C VAL A 330 2.23 14.93 10.24
N ARG A 331 1.07 14.58 9.74
CA ARG A 331 0.46 13.27 9.85
C ARG A 331 0.31 12.63 8.48
N HIS A 332 -0.06 11.36 8.47
CA HIS A 332 -0.34 10.64 7.24
C HIS A 332 -1.40 11.38 6.41
N LEU A 333 -1.18 11.53 5.10
CA LEU A 333 -2.05 12.27 4.18
C LEU A 333 -3.45 11.65 3.98
N SER A 334 -3.73 10.48 4.57
CA SER A 334 -5.11 10.00 4.69
C SER A 334 -5.94 10.85 5.65
N GLN A 335 -5.29 11.51 6.64
CA GLN A 335 -5.96 12.35 7.62
C GLN A 335 -6.09 13.78 7.09
N SER A 336 -7.18 14.46 7.49
CA SER A 336 -7.33 15.88 7.20
C SER A 336 -6.32 16.70 8.00
N ILE A 337 -5.92 17.84 7.45
CA ILE A 337 -5.06 18.80 8.14
C ILE A 337 -5.74 19.21 9.45
N GLN A 338 -5.02 19.04 10.55
CA GLN A 338 -5.52 19.33 11.88
C GLN A 338 -5.20 20.79 12.28
N PRO A 339 -5.95 21.38 13.22
CA PRO A 339 -5.54 22.60 13.88
C PRO A 339 -4.17 22.39 14.54
N VAL A 340 -3.25 23.33 14.35
CA VAL A 340 -1.90 23.25 14.94
C VAL A 340 -1.65 24.54 15.72
N VAL A 341 -1.14 24.38 16.93
CA VAL A 341 -0.70 25.48 17.82
C VAL A 341 0.76 25.23 18.17
N ILE A 342 1.64 26.10 17.71
CA ILE A 342 3.08 25.96 17.94
C ILE A 342 3.49 26.99 18.98
N TYR A 343 4.04 26.51 20.10
CA TYR A 343 4.57 27.34 21.15
C TYR A 343 6.01 27.77 20.83
N TYR A 344 6.31 29.02 21.10
CA TYR A 344 7.67 29.50 21.04
C TYR A 344 8.53 28.85 22.13
N HIS A 345 9.62 28.23 21.72
CA HIS A 345 10.64 27.72 22.61
C HIS A 345 11.93 28.50 22.46
N ASP A 346 12.38 29.09 23.57
CA ASP A 346 13.68 29.76 23.60
C ASP A 346 14.81 28.75 23.61
N ALA A 347 15.55 28.71 22.51
CA ALA A 347 16.68 27.80 22.34
C ALA A 347 17.82 28.08 23.36
N SER A 348 17.85 29.20 24.08
CA SER A 348 18.84 29.48 25.12
C SER A 348 18.54 28.76 26.44
N ILE A 349 17.29 28.31 26.64
CA ILE A 349 16.82 27.67 27.86
C ILE A 349 16.92 26.16 27.67
N GLY A 350 17.70 25.50 28.52
CA GLY A 350 17.84 24.03 28.51
C GLY A 350 19.14 23.53 27.87
N GLY A 351 19.31 22.21 27.89
CA GLY A 351 20.46 21.54 27.29
C GLY A 351 20.24 21.20 25.82
N ILE A 352 21.32 21.06 25.08
CA ILE A 352 21.27 20.56 23.71
C ILE A 352 21.19 19.04 23.78
N TYR A 353 19.99 18.49 23.63
CA TYR A 353 19.80 17.04 23.51
C TYR A 353 19.78 16.60 22.06
N THR A 354 19.27 17.45 21.18
CA THR A 354 19.19 17.23 19.74
C THR A 354 19.65 18.46 18.97
N VAL A 355 20.16 18.22 17.78
CA VAL A 355 20.43 19.26 16.77
C VAL A 355 19.66 18.89 15.52
N THR A 356 18.89 19.86 15.01
CA THR A 356 18.20 19.77 13.73
C THR A 356 18.81 20.81 12.78
N ALA A 357 19.10 20.41 11.55
CA ALA A 357 19.74 21.29 10.57
C ALA A 357 19.27 21.02 9.15
N SER A 358 19.15 22.09 8.36
CA SER A 358 18.98 22.02 6.92
C SER A 358 20.31 22.22 6.20
N TYR A 359 20.50 21.51 5.07
CA TYR A 359 21.75 21.52 4.32
C TYR A 359 21.48 21.43 2.81
N LYS A 360 22.51 21.70 1.99
CA LYS A 360 22.42 21.48 0.55
C LYS A 360 22.63 20.02 0.21
N HIS A 361 21.80 19.46 -0.67
CA HIS A 361 21.80 18.03 -1.04
C HIS A 361 23.19 17.46 -1.34
N GLU A 362 24.01 18.21 -2.07
CA GLU A 362 25.40 17.86 -2.43
C GLU A 362 26.32 17.65 -1.21
N ASN A 363 25.97 18.22 -0.06
CA ASN A 363 26.76 18.16 1.16
C ASN A 363 26.34 17.04 2.13
N LYS A 364 25.33 16.24 1.82
CA LYS A 364 24.74 15.21 2.71
C LYS A 364 25.82 14.36 3.42
N ALA A 365 26.75 13.79 2.66
CA ALA A 365 27.80 12.93 3.24
C ALA A 365 28.76 13.71 4.17
N LYS A 366 29.12 14.95 3.80
CA LYS A 366 29.99 15.81 4.62
C LYS A 366 29.30 16.24 5.92
N VAL A 367 28.01 16.50 5.85
CA VAL A 367 27.18 16.88 7.01
C VAL A 367 27.11 15.71 8.00
N ILE A 368 26.84 14.49 7.53
CA ILE A 368 26.78 13.31 8.38
C ILE A 368 28.13 13.05 9.05
N ASP A 369 29.23 13.14 8.30
CA ASP A 369 30.58 12.94 8.84
C ASP A 369 30.96 14.04 9.85
N PHE A 370 30.62 15.30 9.58
CA PHE A 370 30.82 16.40 10.50
C PHE A 370 30.07 16.21 11.82
N LEU A 371 28.77 15.88 11.74
CA LEU A 371 27.93 15.66 12.92
C LEU A 371 28.38 14.45 13.73
N ARG A 372 28.86 13.37 13.08
CA ARG A 372 29.44 12.22 13.75
C ARG A 372 30.69 12.60 14.54
N ARG A 373 31.64 13.32 13.93
CA ARG A 373 32.85 13.78 14.62
C ARG A 373 32.53 14.71 15.77
N LEU A 374 31.56 15.61 15.57
CA LEU A 374 31.11 16.52 16.61
C LEU A 374 30.49 15.77 17.79
N TYR A 375 29.70 14.73 17.52
CA TYR A 375 29.15 13.84 18.54
C TYR A 375 30.23 13.10 19.31
N GLU A 376 31.24 12.52 18.64
CA GLU A 376 32.38 11.86 19.25
C GLU A 376 33.21 12.83 20.12
N GLU A 377 33.44 14.06 19.62
CA GLU A 377 34.19 15.11 20.34
C GLU A 377 33.41 15.59 21.60
N SER A 378 32.08 15.75 21.47
CA SER A 378 31.24 16.30 22.55
C SER A 378 30.86 15.29 23.63
N THR A 379 30.69 14.03 23.28
CA THR A 379 30.18 12.97 24.17
C THR A 379 31.24 11.93 24.55
N GLY A 380 32.31 11.80 23.75
CA GLY A 380 33.29 10.73 23.86
C GLY A 380 32.76 9.34 23.47
N ARG A 381 31.64 9.28 22.73
CA ARG A 381 30.95 8.04 22.30
C ARG A 381 31.02 7.89 20.79
N THR A 382 30.88 6.65 20.32
CA THR A 382 30.91 6.30 18.89
C THR A 382 29.56 5.82 18.34
N ASP A 383 28.54 5.73 19.19
CA ASP A 383 27.17 5.29 18.87
C ASP A 383 26.31 6.45 18.30
N PHE A 384 26.83 7.14 17.29
CA PHE A 384 26.15 8.25 16.64
C PHE A 384 24.91 7.78 15.86
N GLU A 385 23.77 8.33 16.21
CA GLU A 385 22.51 8.09 15.52
C GLU A 385 21.96 9.41 14.96
N TYR A 386 21.44 9.35 13.77
CA TYR A 386 20.78 10.47 13.11
C TYR A 386 19.49 10.02 12.40
N THR A 387 18.62 10.94 12.15
CA THR A 387 17.36 10.74 11.45
C THR A 387 17.23 11.78 10.35
N LEU A 388 16.96 11.33 9.14
CA LEU A 388 16.56 12.22 8.04
C LEU A 388 15.04 12.32 8.04
N ILE A 389 14.52 13.52 7.84
CA ILE A 389 13.07 13.74 7.80
C ILE A 389 12.43 12.97 6.65
N GLU A 390 13.09 12.87 5.51
CA GLU A 390 12.66 12.05 4.37
C GLU A 390 12.54 10.56 4.72
N ASP A 391 13.42 10.01 5.58
CA ASP A 391 13.37 8.62 6.03
C ASP A 391 12.19 8.39 6.99
N GLU A 392 11.88 9.33 7.86
CA GLU A 392 10.69 9.27 8.73
C GLU A 392 9.40 9.32 7.91
N LEU A 393 9.36 10.18 6.90
CA LEU A 393 8.26 10.19 5.94
C LEU A 393 8.09 8.83 5.25
N GLN A 394 9.19 8.23 4.79
CA GLN A 394 9.14 6.91 4.17
C GLN A 394 8.67 5.82 5.13
N LYS A 395 9.03 5.91 6.41
CA LYS A 395 8.51 4.98 7.43
C LYS A 395 7.01 5.13 7.64
N MET A 396 6.49 6.36 7.62
CA MET A 396 5.06 6.65 7.74
C MET A 396 4.24 5.98 6.64
N TYR A 397 4.77 5.94 5.39
CA TYR A 397 4.11 5.32 4.23
C TYR A 397 4.50 3.85 4.01
N ARG A 398 5.17 3.21 4.98
CA ARG A 398 5.62 1.83 4.85
C ARG A 398 4.47 0.85 4.69
N GLU A 399 3.39 1.04 5.44
CA GLU A 399 2.20 0.19 5.37
C GLU A 399 1.51 0.31 4.00
N ASP A 400 1.40 1.54 3.47
CA ASP A 400 0.83 1.75 2.13
C ASP A 400 1.67 1.08 1.04
N ARG A 401 3.00 1.16 1.14
CA ARG A 401 3.90 0.43 0.22
C ARG A 401 3.70 -1.07 0.29
N GLN A 402 3.51 -1.63 1.48
CA GLN A 402 3.19 -3.06 1.63
C GLN A 402 1.90 -3.41 0.91
N VAL A 403 0.84 -2.62 1.11
CA VAL A 403 -0.44 -2.81 0.42
C VAL A 403 -0.24 -2.77 -1.10
N VAL A 404 0.44 -1.75 -1.63
CA VAL A 404 0.76 -1.62 -3.06
C VAL A 404 1.50 -2.85 -3.59
N ASN A 405 2.56 -3.29 -2.90
CA ASN A 405 3.35 -4.44 -3.30
C ASN A 405 2.52 -5.74 -3.33
N ILE A 406 1.69 -5.95 -2.31
CA ILE A 406 0.80 -7.12 -2.21
C ILE A 406 -0.23 -7.11 -3.35
N TYR A 407 -0.89 -5.98 -3.62
CA TYR A 407 -1.86 -5.89 -4.71
C TYR A 407 -1.21 -6.02 -6.08
N THR A 408 -0.02 -5.48 -6.28
CA THR A 408 0.75 -5.62 -7.53
C THR A 408 1.15 -7.08 -7.77
N LEU A 409 1.59 -7.78 -6.74
CA LEU A 409 1.88 -9.21 -6.79
C LEU A 409 0.62 -10.01 -7.16
N PHE A 410 -0.51 -9.74 -6.50
CA PHE A 410 -1.77 -10.41 -6.81
C PHE A 410 -2.28 -10.09 -8.23
N ALA A 411 -2.07 -8.87 -8.72
CA ALA A 411 -2.38 -8.53 -10.10
C ALA A 411 -1.53 -9.35 -11.09
N GLY A 412 -0.24 -9.50 -10.85
CA GLY A 412 0.65 -10.35 -11.64
C GLY A 412 0.20 -11.82 -11.65
N ILE A 413 -0.10 -12.37 -10.48
CA ILE A 413 -0.63 -13.73 -10.34
C ILE A 413 -1.99 -13.88 -11.06
N ALA A 414 -2.88 -12.90 -10.93
CA ALA A 414 -4.18 -12.91 -11.59
C ALA A 414 -4.05 -12.93 -13.12
N ILE A 415 -3.14 -12.11 -13.66
CA ILE A 415 -2.82 -12.09 -15.10
C ILE A 415 -2.31 -13.46 -15.55
N PHE A 416 -1.34 -14.03 -14.83
CA PHE A 416 -0.76 -15.32 -15.16
C PHE A 416 -1.80 -16.44 -15.16
N ILE A 417 -2.61 -16.55 -14.12
CA ILE A 417 -3.68 -17.56 -14.02
C ILE A 417 -4.73 -17.33 -15.12
N SER A 418 -5.09 -16.06 -15.40
CA SER A 418 -6.05 -15.73 -16.45
C SER A 418 -5.55 -16.14 -17.84
N SER A 419 -4.28 -15.93 -18.14
CA SER A 419 -3.67 -16.34 -19.40
C SER A 419 -3.65 -17.86 -19.57
N LEU A 420 -3.39 -18.62 -18.50
CA LEU A 420 -3.47 -20.10 -18.51
C LEU A 420 -4.91 -20.59 -18.76
N GLY A 421 -5.91 -19.93 -18.15
CA GLY A 421 -7.32 -20.25 -18.39
C GLY A 421 -7.73 -20.02 -19.83
N LEU A 422 -7.34 -18.88 -20.38
CA LEU A 422 -7.59 -18.55 -21.78
C LEU A 422 -6.89 -19.53 -22.73
N LEU A 423 -5.63 -19.85 -22.45
CA LEU A 423 -4.86 -20.84 -23.19
C LEU A 423 -5.58 -22.18 -23.26
N SER A 424 -6.08 -22.68 -22.14
CA SER A 424 -6.80 -23.95 -22.07
C SER A 424 -8.11 -23.94 -22.88
N ILE A 425 -8.91 -22.88 -22.73
CA ILE A 425 -10.18 -22.73 -23.44
C ILE A 425 -9.94 -22.57 -24.96
N SER A 426 -8.94 -21.75 -25.34
CA SER A 426 -8.62 -21.53 -26.74
C SER A 426 -8.13 -22.80 -27.44
N LEU A 427 -7.26 -23.57 -26.79
CA LEU A 427 -6.81 -24.87 -27.30
C LEU A 427 -7.98 -25.83 -27.56
N PHE A 428 -8.93 -25.87 -26.63
CA PHE A 428 -10.10 -26.75 -26.78
C PHE A 428 -11.02 -26.27 -27.91
N ASP A 429 -11.33 -24.98 -27.98
CA ASP A 429 -12.17 -24.41 -29.02
C ASP A 429 -11.55 -24.58 -30.42
N ILE A 430 -10.24 -24.40 -30.53
CA ILE A 430 -9.51 -24.60 -31.78
C ILE A 430 -9.58 -26.07 -32.21
N ARG A 431 -9.36 -27.03 -31.29
CA ARG A 431 -9.46 -28.47 -31.60
C ARG A 431 -10.85 -28.87 -32.08
N GLN A 432 -11.90 -28.34 -31.48
CA GLN A 432 -13.27 -28.58 -31.93
C GLN A 432 -13.54 -28.10 -33.34
N ARG A 433 -12.83 -27.06 -33.79
CA ARG A 433 -12.98 -26.46 -35.12
C ARG A 433 -11.95 -26.90 -36.13
N TYR A 434 -11.09 -27.89 -35.80
CA TYR A 434 -10.07 -28.39 -36.74
C TYR A 434 -10.63 -28.79 -38.09
N ARG A 435 -11.79 -29.50 -38.09
CA ARG A 435 -12.46 -29.92 -39.33
C ARG A 435 -12.95 -28.69 -40.14
N GLU A 436 -13.56 -27.70 -39.49
CA GLU A 436 -13.99 -26.45 -40.13
C GLU A 436 -12.80 -25.69 -40.72
N ILE A 437 -11.71 -25.58 -39.94
CA ILE A 437 -10.46 -24.93 -40.36
C ILE A 437 -9.82 -25.68 -41.51
N GLY A 438 -9.79 -27.04 -41.46
CA GLY A 438 -9.26 -27.89 -42.49
C GLY A 438 -10.02 -27.74 -43.83
N LEU A 439 -11.35 -27.77 -43.77
CA LEU A 439 -12.22 -27.56 -44.94
C LEU A 439 -12.01 -26.19 -45.60
N ARG A 440 -11.91 -25.14 -44.79
CA ARG A 440 -11.64 -23.79 -45.30
C ARG A 440 -10.27 -23.67 -45.95
N LYS A 441 -9.24 -24.31 -45.40
CA LYS A 441 -7.91 -24.37 -45.98
C LYS A 441 -7.88 -25.11 -47.32
N VAL A 442 -8.56 -26.21 -47.40
CA VAL A 442 -8.69 -26.96 -48.68
C VAL A 442 -9.39 -26.10 -49.74
N ASN A 443 -10.32 -25.25 -49.33
CA ASN A 443 -11.00 -24.26 -50.16
C ASN A 443 -10.20 -22.96 -50.39
N GLY A 444 -8.89 -22.91 -50.02
CA GLY A 444 -8.00 -21.78 -50.30
C GLY A 444 -7.92 -20.67 -49.24
N ALA A 445 -8.56 -20.84 -48.06
CA ALA A 445 -8.46 -19.85 -47.00
C ALA A 445 -7.03 -19.76 -46.44
N GLN A 446 -6.54 -18.54 -46.32
CA GLN A 446 -5.23 -18.24 -45.71
C GLN A 446 -5.35 -18.15 -44.17
N ALA A 447 -4.20 -18.21 -43.47
CA ALA A 447 -4.17 -18.05 -42.03
C ALA A 447 -4.84 -16.74 -41.58
N LYS A 448 -4.65 -15.62 -42.31
CA LYS A 448 -5.25 -14.31 -42.04
C LYS A 448 -6.79 -14.32 -42.00
N ASP A 449 -7.45 -15.26 -42.67
CA ASP A 449 -8.90 -15.37 -42.73
C ASP A 449 -9.45 -16.14 -41.48
N ILE A 450 -8.58 -16.94 -40.86
CA ILE A 450 -8.93 -17.76 -39.68
C ILE A 450 -8.79 -16.97 -38.38
N TYR A 451 -7.78 -16.05 -38.30
CA TYR A 451 -7.53 -15.25 -37.09
C TYR A 451 -8.76 -14.45 -36.61
N PRO A 452 -9.42 -13.62 -37.45
CA PRO A 452 -10.54 -12.80 -37.00
C PRO A 452 -11.71 -13.62 -36.49
N LEU A 453 -11.96 -14.80 -37.10
CA LEU A 453 -13.05 -15.68 -36.72
C LEU A 453 -12.95 -16.18 -35.27
N LEU A 454 -11.73 -16.48 -34.84
CA LEU A 454 -11.47 -16.98 -33.49
C LEU A 454 -11.32 -15.83 -32.49
N ILE A 455 -10.60 -14.76 -32.84
CA ILE A 455 -10.32 -13.63 -31.96
C ILE A 455 -11.60 -12.86 -31.63
N LYS A 456 -12.50 -12.62 -32.59
CA LYS A 456 -13.74 -11.84 -32.39
C LYS A 456 -14.57 -12.33 -31.22
N LYS A 457 -14.64 -13.65 -31.02
CA LYS A 457 -15.37 -14.27 -29.92
C LYS A 457 -14.78 -13.90 -28.56
N TYR A 458 -13.45 -13.94 -28.40
CA TYR A 458 -12.77 -13.62 -27.14
C TYR A 458 -12.79 -12.12 -26.87
N LEU A 459 -12.62 -11.30 -27.91
CA LEU A 459 -12.73 -9.83 -27.78
C LEU A 459 -14.12 -9.40 -27.35
N SER A 460 -15.19 -10.03 -27.86
CA SER A 460 -16.56 -9.69 -27.42
C SER A 460 -16.78 -10.06 -25.96
N VAL A 461 -16.29 -11.21 -25.49
CA VAL A 461 -16.36 -11.60 -24.06
C VAL A 461 -15.59 -10.62 -23.20
N MET A 462 -14.39 -10.21 -23.63
CA MET A 462 -13.57 -9.22 -22.94
C MET A 462 -14.23 -7.85 -22.91
N GLY A 463 -14.87 -7.41 -24.02
CA GLY A 463 -15.64 -6.17 -24.06
C GLY A 463 -16.77 -6.15 -23.02
N VAL A 464 -17.53 -7.24 -22.90
CA VAL A 464 -18.55 -7.39 -21.85
C VAL A 464 -17.93 -7.37 -20.46
N ALA A 465 -16.80 -8.07 -20.26
CA ALA A 465 -16.10 -8.09 -18.98
C ALA A 465 -15.59 -6.69 -18.59
N THR A 466 -15.07 -5.93 -19.54
CA THR A 466 -14.64 -4.53 -19.33
C THR A 466 -15.79 -3.64 -18.88
N LEU A 467 -16.95 -3.74 -19.54
CA LEU A 467 -18.14 -2.98 -19.17
C LEU A 467 -18.64 -3.28 -17.75
N LEU A 468 -18.43 -4.50 -17.26
CA LEU A 468 -18.80 -4.90 -15.90
C LEU A 468 -17.73 -4.53 -14.87
N SER A 469 -16.44 -4.62 -15.24
CA SER A 469 -15.32 -4.38 -14.32
C SER A 469 -15.12 -2.89 -14.00
N ILE A 470 -15.38 -1.99 -14.94
CA ILE A 470 -15.20 -0.54 -14.73
C ILE A 470 -16.08 -0.03 -13.57
N PRO A 471 -17.41 -0.20 -13.57
CA PRO A 471 -18.23 0.28 -12.46
C PRO A 471 -17.90 -0.41 -11.14
N LEU A 472 -17.57 -1.69 -11.16
CA LEU A 472 -17.18 -2.43 -9.96
C LEU A 472 -15.88 -1.86 -9.34
N SER A 473 -14.87 -1.59 -10.17
CA SER A 473 -13.61 -0.98 -9.74
C SER A 473 -13.81 0.45 -9.26
N TRP A 474 -14.66 1.21 -9.95
CA TRP A 474 -15.01 2.58 -9.55
C TRP A 474 -15.62 2.62 -8.16
N ILE A 475 -16.62 1.77 -7.89
CA ILE A 475 -17.27 1.67 -6.58
C ILE A 475 -16.25 1.28 -5.51
N ALA A 476 -15.46 0.25 -5.74
CA ALA A 476 -14.46 -0.23 -4.77
C ALA A 476 -13.43 0.85 -4.43
N ILE A 477 -12.89 1.55 -5.44
CA ILE A 477 -11.92 2.63 -5.25
C ILE A 477 -12.57 3.82 -4.52
N THR A 478 -13.79 4.18 -4.87
CA THR A 478 -14.51 5.28 -4.21
C THR A 478 -14.78 4.97 -2.74
N LEU A 479 -15.17 3.73 -2.41
CA LEU A 479 -15.35 3.28 -1.03
C LEU A 479 -14.04 3.34 -0.25
N TYR A 480 -12.94 2.86 -0.83
CA TYR A 480 -11.61 2.93 -0.21
C TYR A 480 -11.17 4.38 0.05
N LEU A 481 -11.45 5.29 -0.87
CA LEU A 481 -11.07 6.69 -0.76
C LEU A 481 -11.93 7.51 0.23
N GLN A 482 -13.02 6.97 0.76
CA GLN A 482 -13.88 7.74 1.69
C GLN A 482 -13.09 8.22 2.90
N ASP A 483 -12.18 7.38 3.41
CA ASP A 483 -11.39 7.66 4.61
C ASP A 483 -10.14 8.53 4.33
N PHE A 484 -9.87 8.89 3.07
CA PHE A 484 -8.72 9.69 2.70
C PHE A 484 -9.08 11.16 2.53
N ALA A 485 -8.31 12.05 3.15
CA ALA A 485 -8.43 13.49 2.95
C ALA A 485 -7.84 13.92 1.60
N HIS A 486 -6.66 13.39 1.25
CA HIS A 486 -5.99 13.66 -0.02
C HIS A 486 -6.16 12.48 -0.99
N LYS A 487 -6.96 12.71 -2.03
CA LYS A 487 -7.39 11.68 -2.99
C LYS A 487 -6.72 11.90 -4.33
N ALA A 488 -6.04 10.87 -4.86
CA ALA A 488 -5.60 10.90 -6.25
C ALA A 488 -6.81 10.97 -7.19
N PRO A 489 -6.75 11.75 -8.27
CA PRO A 489 -7.86 11.86 -9.20
C PRO A 489 -8.09 10.52 -9.92
N LEU A 490 -9.35 10.06 -9.91
CA LEU A 490 -9.81 8.91 -10.66
C LEU A 490 -10.00 9.31 -12.12
N THR A 491 -9.06 8.98 -12.97
CA THR A 491 -9.06 9.33 -14.39
C THR A 491 -9.28 8.10 -15.27
N PHE A 492 -9.83 8.28 -16.47
CA PHE A 492 -10.13 7.18 -17.40
C PHE A 492 -8.89 6.47 -17.95
N ASP A 493 -7.72 7.11 -17.93
CA ASP A 493 -6.45 6.52 -18.34
C ASP A 493 -6.10 5.26 -17.56
N LEU A 494 -6.38 5.24 -16.27
CA LEU A 494 -6.15 4.08 -15.38
C LEU A 494 -6.93 2.84 -15.86
N PHE A 495 -8.21 3.01 -16.20
CA PHE A 495 -9.02 1.93 -16.74
C PHE A 495 -8.56 1.51 -18.13
N ALA A 496 -8.18 2.48 -18.96
CA ALA A 496 -7.66 2.21 -20.31
C ALA A 496 -6.37 1.39 -20.26
N VAL A 497 -5.45 1.70 -19.36
CA VAL A 497 -4.19 0.96 -19.15
C VAL A 497 -4.48 -0.47 -18.69
N ALA A 498 -5.37 -0.66 -17.69
CA ALA A 498 -5.74 -1.99 -17.19
C ALA A 498 -6.34 -2.87 -18.30
N VAL A 499 -7.25 -2.31 -19.10
CA VAL A 499 -7.87 -2.98 -20.25
C VAL A 499 -6.82 -3.27 -21.34
N ALA A 500 -5.94 -2.33 -21.63
CA ALA A 500 -4.88 -2.50 -22.63
C ALA A 500 -3.92 -3.64 -22.25
N ILE A 501 -3.47 -3.70 -20.99
CA ILE A 501 -2.63 -4.78 -20.47
C ILE A 501 -3.33 -6.13 -20.63
N THR A 502 -4.58 -6.23 -20.16
CA THR A 502 -5.36 -7.47 -20.23
C THR A 502 -5.59 -7.90 -21.68
N THR A 503 -5.89 -6.95 -22.57
CA THR A 503 -6.09 -7.19 -24.02
C THR A 503 -4.81 -7.68 -24.67
N ALA A 504 -3.70 -7.02 -24.43
CA ALA A 504 -2.41 -7.38 -25.01
C ALA A 504 -2.00 -8.80 -24.64
N ILE A 505 -2.08 -9.15 -23.36
CA ILE A 505 -1.72 -10.48 -22.86
C ILE A 505 -2.68 -11.56 -23.43
N SER A 506 -3.98 -11.25 -23.47
CA SER A 506 -4.98 -12.16 -24.06
C SER A 506 -4.76 -12.40 -25.54
N LEU A 507 -4.47 -11.34 -26.29
CA LEU A 507 -4.16 -11.46 -27.73
C LEU A 507 -2.88 -12.26 -27.97
N LEU A 508 -1.81 -11.99 -27.22
CA LEU A 508 -0.56 -12.75 -27.31
C LEU A 508 -0.80 -14.24 -27.05
N THR A 509 -1.59 -14.56 -26.02
CA THR A 509 -1.95 -15.97 -25.69
C THR A 509 -2.73 -16.63 -26.82
N ILE A 510 -3.74 -15.96 -27.38
CA ILE A 510 -4.60 -16.51 -28.43
C ILE A 510 -3.85 -16.61 -29.77
N ILE A 511 -3.11 -15.58 -30.18
CA ILE A 511 -2.36 -15.56 -31.43
C ILE A 511 -1.35 -16.70 -31.47
N GLY A 512 -0.63 -16.93 -30.36
CA GLY A 512 0.30 -18.06 -30.27
C GLY A 512 -0.35 -19.43 -30.51
N GLN A 513 -1.59 -19.62 -30.05
CA GLN A 513 -2.33 -20.86 -30.28
C GLN A 513 -2.92 -20.97 -31.70
N ILE A 514 -3.48 -19.87 -32.20
CA ILE A 514 -4.04 -19.85 -33.55
C ILE A 514 -2.94 -20.05 -34.60
N SER A 515 -1.76 -19.46 -34.41
CA SER A 515 -0.60 -19.64 -35.28
C SER A 515 -0.21 -21.12 -35.40
N LYS A 516 -0.15 -21.85 -34.28
CA LYS A 516 0.09 -23.28 -34.29
C LYS A 516 -1.00 -24.04 -35.05
N ALA A 517 -2.28 -23.72 -34.85
CA ALA A 517 -3.41 -24.35 -35.51
C ALA A 517 -3.48 -24.00 -37.01
N ALA A 518 -3.18 -22.77 -37.36
CA ALA A 518 -3.17 -22.31 -38.74
C ALA A 518 -2.04 -22.96 -39.59
N ASN A 519 -0.97 -23.43 -38.97
CA ASN A 519 0.14 -24.09 -39.64
C ASN A 519 0.03 -25.61 -39.73
N ILE A 520 -1.05 -26.24 -39.16
CA ILE A 520 -1.26 -27.67 -39.26
C ILE A 520 -1.60 -28.08 -40.68
N ASN A 521 -0.98 -29.16 -41.18
CA ASN A 521 -1.24 -29.72 -42.49
C ASN A 521 -2.67 -30.32 -42.56
N PRO A 522 -3.54 -29.87 -43.49
CA PRO A 522 -4.89 -30.35 -43.61
C PRO A 522 -4.99 -31.89 -43.80
N ALA A 523 -4.02 -32.48 -44.53
CA ALA A 523 -3.98 -33.92 -44.76
C ALA A 523 -3.83 -34.74 -43.48
N SER A 524 -3.14 -34.22 -42.48
CA SER A 524 -3.00 -34.92 -41.18
C SER A 524 -4.29 -34.93 -40.34
N ILE A 525 -5.17 -33.93 -40.57
CA ILE A 525 -6.46 -33.85 -39.88
C ILE A 525 -7.45 -34.88 -40.44
N MET A 526 -7.42 -35.11 -41.74
CA MET A 526 -8.32 -36.03 -42.44
C MET A 526 -7.91 -37.50 -42.28
N LYS A 527 -6.64 -37.79 -41.97
CA LYS A 527 -6.10 -39.14 -41.85
C LYS A 527 -6.32 -39.78 -40.45
N ASN A 528 -6.65 -38.99 -39.44
CA ASN A 528 -6.85 -39.44 -38.04
C ASN A 528 -8.33 -39.69 -37.70
N GLU A 529 -9.19 -39.91 -38.68
CA GLU A 529 -10.49 -40.59 -38.59
C GLU A 529 -10.38 -42.06 -39.02
#